data_5a749d17ac93f4db17e08971a2add091
#
_entry.id   5a749d17ac93f4db17e08971a2add091
#
_cell.length_a   1.000
_cell.length_b   1.000
_cell.length_c   1.000
_cell.angle_alpha   90.00
_cell.angle_beta   90.00
_cell.angle_gamma   90.00
#
_symmetry.space_group_name_H-M   'P 1'
#
loop_
_entity.id
_entity.type
_entity.pdbx_description
1 polymer ?
#
loop_
_entity_poly.entity_id
_entity_poly.type
_entity_poly.pdbx_seq_one_letter_code
_entity_poly.pdbx_strand_id
1 'polypeptide(L)'
;MAEFNINILGCGSALPTTRHLATSQIVDLRDKLYMIDCGEGTQVQMRRMRIKFSRLNHIFISHLHGDHCFGLPGLISTLGMLGRNGELVIHGPKEIESYMRPILDIFCKGLPYEIRFNLIDPTTHSLVMEDRSLSVYSIPLKHRIPCCGYLFAEKAKEAHIIREMTDFYQVPVRMMQEIKRGADFVTPEGEVIPNARLTRPAVAPKRYAYCSDTAFHPSIIPIIEGVDLLYHEATFAECDAARAKETFHSTARQAAEIAYKAQVKRLVIGHYSARYEDMAPLKKEADKIFPGTILGEEGMRLSV
;
A
#
# COMPACT_ATOMS: atom_id res chain seq x y z
N MET A 1 7.44 -3.14 -18.53
CA MET A 1 6.14 -2.69 -17.95
C MET A 1 6.42 -2.03 -16.61
N ALA A 2 5.75 -0.94 -16.27
CA ALA A 2 5.90 -0.36 -14.94
C ALA A 2 5.35 -1.35 -13.91
N GLU A 3 6.20 -1.84 -13.03
CA GLU A 3 5.83 -2.81 -12.00
C GLU A 3 5.14 -2.10 -10.84
N PHE A 4 4.11 -2.73 -10.30
CA PHE A 4 3.49 -2.36 -9.03
C PHE A 4 3.91 -3.42 -8.01
N ASN A 5 4.83 -3.06 -7.11
CA ASN A 5 5.40 -3.99 -6.13
C ASN A 5 5.17 -3.51 -4.70
N ILE A 6 5.06 -4.48 -3.79
CA ILE A 6 5.05 -4.26 -2.35
C ILE A 6 6.33 -4.84 -1.78
N ASN A 7 7.08 -4.04 -1.04
CA ASN A 7 8.27 -4.47 -0.32
C ASN A 7 7.95 -4.49 1.19
N ILE A 8 8.05 -5.63 1.84
CA ILE A 8 7.81 -5.79 3.27
C ILE A 8 9.11 -5.47 4.00
N LEU A 9 9.11 -4.41 4.81
CA LEU A 9 10.25 -3.97 5.62
C LEU A 9 10.18 -4.53 7.03
N GLY A 10 8.97 -4.69 7.55
CA GLY A 10 8.67 -5.26 8.86
C GLY A 10 7.27 -5.81 8.91
N CYS A 11 7.07 -6.93 9.60
CA CYS A 11 5.79 -7.61 9.73
C CYS A 11 5.54 -8.19 11.13
N GLY A 12 6.32 -7.77 12.14
CA GLY A 12 6.09 -8.06 13.54
C GLY A 12 5.12 -7.09 14.20
N SER A 13 4.41 -7.54 15.22
CA SER A 13 3.53 -6.70 16.05
C SER A 13 4.32 -6.04 17.20
N ALA A 14 3.63 -5.30 18.04
CA ALA A 14 4.10 -4.37 19.07
C ALA A 14 5.42 -4.67 19.77
N LEU A 15 5.69 -5.94 20.12
CA LEU A 15 6.89 -6.31 20.87
C LEU A 15 8.06 -6.61 19.94
N PRO A 16 9.18 -5.85 20.00
CA PRO A 16 10.36 -6.12 19.19
C PRO A 16 10.90 -7.54 19.37
N THR A 17 11.26 -8.19 18.30
CA THR A 17 11.90 -9.51 18.30
C THR A 17 13.16 -9.51 17.45
N THR A 18 13.98 -10.54 17.59
CA THR A 18 15.14 -10.74 16.69
C THR A 18 14.76 -11.34 15.34
N ARG A 19 13.52 -11.79 15.19
CA ARG A 19 13.02 -12.44 13.98
C ARG A 19 12.28 -11.48 13.05
N HIS A 20 11.43 -10.62 13.64
CA HIS A 20 10.60 -9.69 12.89
C HIS A 20 10.85 -8.26 13.35
N LEU A 21 10.95 -7.35 12.41
CA LEU A 21 10.99 -5.92 12.62
C LEU A 21 9.57 -5.37 12.79
N ALA A 22 9.47 -4.24 13.46
CA ALA A 22 8.22 -3.50 13.59
C ALA A 22 7.63 -3.12 12.22
N THR A 23 6.32 -2.96 12.17
CA THR A 23 5.52 -2.85 10.95
C THR A 23 5.98 -1.73 10.02
N SER A 24 6.28 -2.06 8.78
CA SER A 24 6.51 -1.10 7.69
C SER A 24 6.48 -1.77 6.33
N GLN A 25 5.95 -1.06 5.32
CA GLN A 25 5.96 -1.52 3.93
C GLN A 25 6.26 -0.38 2.96
N ILE A 26 6.78 -0.71 1.78
CA ILE A 26 6.94 0.22 0.66
C ILE A 26 6.12 -0.28 -0.53
N VAL A 27 5.21 0.56 -0.97
CA VAL A 27 4.55 0.48 -2.27
C VAL A 27 5.47 1.13 -3.31
N ASP A 28 5.94 0.36 -4.29
CA ASP A 28 6.79 0.82 -5.40
C ASP A 28 5.98 0.79 -6.70
N LEU A 29 5.58 1.96 -7.19
CA LEU A 29 4.81 2.10 -8.41
C LEU A 29 5.41 3.17 -9.32
N ARG A 30 5.83 2.76 -10.54
CA ARG A 30 6.30 3.68 -11.59
C ARG A 30 7.38 4.66 -11.09
N ASP A 31 8.41 4.13 -10.44
CA ASP A 31 9.52 4.92 -9.87
C ASP A 31 9.15 5.87 -8.71
N LYS A 32 7.94 5.75 -8.15
CA LYS A 32 7.52 6.44 -6.93
C LYS A 32 7.42 5.44 -5.79
N LEU A 33 7.84 5.86 -4.61
CA LEU A 33 7.75 5.09 -3.39
C LEU A 33 6.75 5.75 -2.43
N TYR A 34 5.89 4.91 -1.87
CA TYR A 34 4.94 5.27 -0.84
C TYR A 34 5.17 4.34 0.35
N MET A 35 5.40 4.88 1.53
CA MET A 35 5.58 4.07 2.73
C MET A 35 4.27 3.92 3.48
N ILE A 36 4.00 2.73 3.99
CA ILE A 36 2.89 2.47 4.91
C ILE A 36 3.51 2.04 6.23
N ASP A 37 3.23 2.79 7.27
CA ASP A 37 3.80 2.70 8.60
C ASP A 37 5.35 2.79 8.60
N CYS A 38 5.90 3.20 9.72
CA CYS A 38 7.32 3.40 9.91
C CYS A 38 7.73 2.99 11.32
N GLY A 39 7.73 1.70 11.59
CA GLY A 39 8.20 1.14 12.84
C GLY A 39 9.71 1.24 13.00
N GLU A 40 10.22 0.89 14.16
CA GLU A 40 11.66 0.90 14.43
C GLU A 40 12.42 -0.02 13.46
N GLY A 41 13.61 0.41 13.05
CA GLY A 41 14.45 -0.35 12.11
C GLY A 41 14.11 -0.17 10.63
N THR A 42 12.99 0.49 10.28
CA THR A 42 12.55 0.72 8.89
C THR A 42 13.66 1.27 8.00
N GLN A 43 14.37 2.32 8.42
CA GLN A 43 15.45 2.92 7.63
C GLN A 43 16.63 1.97 7.38
N VAL A 44 16.93 1.08 8.34
CA VAL A 44 17.98 0.07 8.18
C VAL A 44 17.56 -0.98 7.17
N GLN A 45 16.30 -1.42 7.24
CA GLN A 45 15.76 -2.39 6.30
C GLN A 45 15.65 -1.83 4.88
N MET A 46 15.27 -0.56 4.71
CA MET A 46 15.34 0.11 3.41
C MET A 46 16.75 0.04 2.80
N ARG A 47 17.80 0.24 3.61
CA ARG A 47 19.19 0.11 3.15
C ARG A 47 19.54 -1.33 2.77
N ARG A 48 19.16 -2.32 3.57
CA ARG A 48 19.38 -3.74 3.27
C ARG A 48 18.75 -4.14 1.95
N MET A 49 17.53 -3.66 1.69
CA MET A 49 16.79 -3.92 0.45
C MET A 49 17.20 -2.99 -0.72
N ARG A 50 18.18 -2.10 -0.52
CA ARG A 50 18.66 -1.12 -1.51
C ARG A 50 17.56 -0.22 -2.08
N ILE A 51 16.56 0.12 -1.25
CA ILE A 51 15.47 1.01 -1.61
C ILE A 51 16.00 2.46 -1.69
N LYS A 52 15.67 3.17 -2.77
CA LYS A 52 16.13 4.53 -3.02
C LYS A 52 15.33 5.55 -2.19
N PHE A 53 15.91 6.08 -1.12
CA PHE A 53 15.29 7.07 -0.23
C PHE A 53 14.78 8.31 -0.96
N SER A 54 15.47 8.76 -2.01
CA SER A 54 15.11 9.96 -2.79
C SER A 54 13.77 9.83 -3.54
N ARG A 55 13.25 8.59 -3.72
CA ARG A 55 11.96 8.34 -4.39
C ARG A 55 10.78 8.35 -3.41
N LEU A 56 11.03 8.38 -2.09
CA LEU A 56 10.00 8.37 -1.06
C LEU A 56 9.49 9.77 -0.81
N ASN A 57 8.24 10.07 -1.19
CA ASN A 57 7.63 11.39 -1.03
C ASN A 57 6.38 11.38 -0.13
N HIS A 58 5.80 10.22 0.12
CA HIS A 58 4.60 10.06 0.91
C HIS A 58 4.75 8.94 1.92
N ILE A 59 4.37 9.19 3.17
CA ILE A 59 4.32 8.22 4.27
C ILE A 59 2.89 8.21 4.80
N PHE A 60 2.30 7.03 4.91
CA PHE A 60 0.94 6.80 5.39
C PHE A 60 1.01 6.07 6.72
N ILE A 61 0.59 6.71 7.80
CA ILE A 61 0.56 6.15 9.15
C ILE A 61 -0.85 5.70 9.47
N SER A 62 -1.01 4.41 9.73
CA SER A 62 -2.30 3.79 10.01
C SER A 62 -2.89 4.24 11.35
N HIS A 63 -2.06 4.30 12.38
CA HIS A 63 -2.40 4.74 13.74
C HIS A 63 -1.12 5.02 14.56
N LEU A 64 -1.27 5.50 15.80
CA LEU A 64 -0.14 5.96 16.61
C LEU A 64 0.29 4.98 17.71
N HIS A 65 0.26 3.66 17.46
CA HIS A 65 1.05 2.74 18.26
C HIS A 65 2.53 2.80 17.84
N GLY A 66 3.45 2.57 18.79
CA GLY A 66 4.87 2.79 18.59
C GLY A 66 5.48 1.96 17.46
N ASP A 67 5.06 0.70 17.34
CA ASP A 67 5.49 -0.21 16.29
C ASP A 67 5.08 0.21 14.87
N HIS A 68 4.22 1.23 14.73
CA HIS A 68 3.83 1.82 13.44
C HIS A 68 4.45 3.18 13.16
N CYS A 69 5.03 3.87 14.16
CA CYS A 69 5.49 5.25 13.97
C CYS A 69 6.83 5.63 14.62
N PHE A 70 7.41 4.82 15.53
CA PHE A 70 8.63 5.19 16.24
C PHE A 70 9.88 5.28 15.35
N GLY A 71 9.89 4.66 14.18
CA GLY A 71 10.96 4.82 13.19
C GLY A 71 10.92 6.15 12.42
N LEU A 72 9.80 6.86 12.47
CA LEU A 72 9.56 8.06 11.65
C LEU A 72 10.54 9.19 11.95
N PRO A 73 10.84 9.59 13.20
CA PRO A 73 11.83 10.62 13.50
C PRO A 73 13.21 10.31 12.92
N GLY A 74 13.68 9.07 13.09
CA GLY A 74 14.97 8.62 12.58
C GLY A 74 15.02 8.60 11.06
N LEU A 75 13.95 8.20 10.38
CA LEU A 75 13.85 8.23 8.92
C LEU A 75 13.90 9.67 8.41
N ILE A 76 13.16 10.61 9.00
CA ILE A 76 13.14 12.02 8.63
C ILE A 76 14.54 12.64 8.74
N SER A 77 15.23 12.41 9.85
CA SER A 77 16.61 12.85 10.04
C SER A 77 17.55 12.26 8.97
N THR A 78 17.41 10.97 8.68
CA THR A 78 18.21 10.29 7.64
C THR A 78 17.97 10.89 6.25
N LEU A 79 16.73 11.22 5.90
CA LEU A 79 16.40 11.87 4.63
C LEU A 79 17.08 13.22 4.49
N GLY A 80 17.14 14.01 5.58
CA GLY A 80 17.87 15.28 5.62
C GLY A 80 19.38 15.09 5.41
N MET A 81 19.99 14.15 6.12
CA MET A 81 21.43 13.81 5.96
C MET A 81 21.77 13.29 4.56
N LEU A 82 20.82 12.67 3.86
CA LEU A 82 20.99 12.23 2.46
C LEU A 82 20.75 13.34 1.43
N GLY A 83 20.56 14.58 1.88
CA GLY A 83 20.43 15.74 0.98
C GLY A 83 19.05 15.88 0.33
N ARG A 84 18.00 15.35 0.95
CA ARG A 84 16.64 15.59 0.47
C ARG A 84 16.34 17.09 0.45
N ASN A 85 15.75 17.58 -0.65
CA ASN A 85 15.34 18.98 -0.80
C ASN A 85 13.86 19.14 -1.24
N GLY A 86 13.19 18.05 -1.59
CA GLY A 86 11.76 18.06 -1.95
C GLY A 86 10.84 17.79 -0.75
N GLU A 87 9.61 18.29 -0.82
CA GLU A 87 8.57 18.08 0.22
C GLU A 87 8.40 16.60 0.58
N LEU A 88 8.23 16.31 1.86
CA LEU A 88 7.78 15.02 2.39
C LEU A 88 6.38 15.18 2.96
N VAL A 89 5.42 14.39 2.46
CA VAL A 89 4.05 14.42 2.98
C VAL A 89 3.80 13.23 3.89
N ILE A 90 3.35 13.50 5.11
CA ILE A 90 2.97 12.48 6.10
C ILE A 90 1.45 12.51 6.23
N HIS A 91 0.80 11.41 5.85
CA HIS A 91 -0.63 11.20 5.99
C HIS A 91 -0.88 10.39 7.25
N GLY A 92 -1.83 10.79 8.08
CA GLY A 92 -2.14 10.06 9.30
C GLY A 92 -3.23 10.71 10.14
N PRO A 93 -3.60 10.11 11.29
CA PRO A 93 -4.59 10.67 12.17
C PRO A 93 -4.15 12.05 12.69
N LYS A 94 -5.11 12.87 13.13
CA LYS A 94 -4.86 14.29 13.51
C LYS A 94 -3.76 14.48 14.56
N GLU A 95 -3.53 13.48 15.39
CA GLU A 95 -2.53 13.53 16.47
C GLU A 95 -1.10 13.37 15.94
N ILE A 96 -0.87 12.93 14.68
CA ILE A 96 0.47 12.69 14.13
C ILE A 96 1.32 13.97 14.11
N GLU A 97 0.71 15.11 13.79
CA GLU A 97 1.42 16.39 13.76
C GLU A 97 1.81 16.85 15.16
N SER A 98 0.90 16.76 16.14
CA SER A 98 1.18 17.13 17.54
C SER A 98 2.24 16.24 18.18
N TYR A 99 2.31 14.97 17.78
CA TYR A 99 3.36 14.04 18.19
C TYR A 99 4.71 14.41 17.55
N MET A 100 4.73 14.67 16.24
CA MET A 100 5.98 14.84 15.50
C MET A 100 6.61 16.24 15.66
N ARG A 101 5.82 17.32 15.73
CA ARG A 101 6.35 18.69 15.78
C ARG A 101 7.37 18.90 16.90
N PRO A 102 7.11 18.55 18.18
CA PRO A 102 8.10 18.73 19.26
C PRO A 102 9.40 17.95 19.02
N ILE A 103 9.32 16.75 18.44
CA ILE A 103 10.49 15.92 18.13
C ILE A 103 11.32 16.59 17.02
N LEU A 104 10.68 17.04 15.97
CA LEU A 104 11.35 17.72 14.85
C LEU A 104 11.99 19.04 15.29
N ASP A 105 11.34 19.80 16.14
CA ASP A 105 11.85 21.06 16.68
C ASP A 105 13.10 20.87 17.55
N ILE A 106 13.23 19.72 18.21
CA ILE A 106 14.41 19.41 19.04
C ILE A 106 15.52 18.78 18.22
N PHE A 107 15.22 17.73 17.45
CA PHE A 107 16.23 16.86 16.85
C PHE A 107 16.49 17.11 15.37
N CYS A 108 15.59 17.83 14.68
CA CYS A 108 15.64 18.02 13.23
C CYS A 108 15.66 19.50 12.81
N LYS A 109 16.22 20.39 13.64
CA LYS A 109 16.35 21.81 13.31
C LYS A 109 17.15 22.01 12.02
N GLY A 110 16.62 22.83 11.10
CA GLY A 110 17.31 23.17 9.87
C GLY A 110 17.29 22.08 8.81
N LEU A 111 16.26 21.23 8.80
CA LEU A 111 16.02 20.32 7.67
C LEU A 111 16.01 21.09 6.34
N PRO A 112 16.70 20.60 5.30
CA PRO A 112 16.74 21.27 4.00
C PRO A 112 15.48 21.06 3.16
N TYR A 113 14.40 20.49 3.72
CA TYR A 113 13.14 20.21 3.05
C TYR A 113 11.94 20.43 3.95
N GLU A 114 10.78 20.64 3.36
CA GLU A 114 9.52 20.84 4.04
C GLU A 114 8.84 19.51 4.38
N ILE A 115 8.21 19.45 5.56
CA ILE A 115 7.34 18.34 5.98
C ILE A 115 5.92 18.87 6.11
N ARG A 116 5.03 18.33 5.28
CA ARG A 116 3.61 18.62 5.32
C ARG A 116 2.84 17.47 5.93
N PHE A 117 1.99 17.77 6.92
CA PHE A 117 1.06 16.81 7.51
C PHE A 117 -0.29 16.91 6.80
N ASN A 118 -0.77 15.79 6.25
CA ASN A 118 -2.10 15.63 5.71
C ASN A 118 -2.93 14.81 6.70
N LEU A 119 -3.72 15.52 7.51
CA LEU A 119 -4.49 14.93 8.59
C LEU A 119 -5.75 14.27 8.02
N ILE A 120 -5.95 13.00 8.34
CA ILE A 120 -7.06 12.18 7.88
C ILE A 120 -7.97 11.77 9.04
N ASP A 121 -9.23 11.53 8.72
CA ASP A 121 -10.15 10.84 9.64
C ASP A 121 -10.06 9.32 9.39
N PRO A 122 -9.46 8.54 10.30
CA PRO A 122 -9.30 7.11 10.12
C PRO A 122 -10.62 6.31 10.25
N THR A 123 -11.71 6.96 10.65
CA THR A 123 -13.02 6.32 10.82
C THR A 123 -13.86 6.33 9.56
N THR A 124 -13.42 7.03 8.51
CA THR A 124 -14.14 7.18 7.25
C THR A 124 -13.37 6.57 6.08
N HIS A 125 -14.12 6.04 5.09
CA HIS A 125 -13.56 5.68 3.80
C HIS A 125 -13.52 6.92 2.90
N SER A 126 -12.34 7.48 2.68
CA SER A 126 -12.18 8.73 1.94
C SER A 126 -10.90 8.75 1.10
N LEU A 127 -10.87 9.62 0.08
CA LEU A 127 -9.67 9.87 -0.70
C LEU A 127 -8.63 10.60 0.15
N VAL A 128 -7.47 10.00 0.33
CA VAL A 128 -6.35 10.53 1.12
C VAL A 128 -5.36 11.27 0.24
N MET A 129 -5.06 10.70 -0.93
CA MET A 129 -4.09 11.25 -1.88
C MET A 129 -4.41 10.77 -3.28
N GLU A 130 -4.14 11.61 -4.26
CA GLU A 130 -4.28 11.29 -5.66
C GLU A 130 -3.16 11.93 -6.49
N ASP A 131 -2.62 11.17 -7.45
CA ASP A 131 -1.73 11.69 -8.48
C ASP A 131 -2.13 11.14 -9.88
N ARG A 132 -1.24 11.32 -10.88
CA ARG A 132 -1.50 10.84 -12.25
C ARG A 132 -1.56 9.31 -12.37
N SER A 133 -1.01 8.58 -11.42
CA SER A 133 -0.82 7.12 -11.51
C SER A 133 -1.66 6.35 -10.54
N LEU A 134 -2.04 6.96 -9.41
CA LEU A 134 -2.55 6.28 -8.25
C LEU A 134 -3.53 7.16 -7.48
N SER A 135 -4.55 6.53 -6.90
CA SER A 135 -5.40 7.10 -5.84
C SER A 135 -5.25 6.25 -4.59
N VAL A 136 -5.13 6.88 -3.43
CA VAL A 136 -5.06 6.20 -2.13
C VAL A 136 -6.27 6.58 -1.30
N TYR A 137 -6.96 5.58 -0.77
CA TYR A 137 -8.13 5.75 0.09
C TYR A 137 -7.85 5.16 1.47
N SER A 138 -8.46 5.74 2.50
CA SER A 138 -8.51 5.15 3.84
C SER A 138 -9.50 3.97 3.89
N ILE A 139 -9.17 2.95 4.69
CA ILE A 139 -10.05 1.82 5.00
C ILE A 139 -10.28 1.86 6.51
N PRO A 140 -11.47 2.20 7.02
CA PRO A 140 -11.75 2.20 8.45
C PRO A 140 -11.51 0.82 9.07
N LEU A 141 -10.73 0.76 10.15
CA LEU A 141 -10.41 -0.47 10.86
C LEU A 141 -10.93 -0.41 12.30
N LYS A 142 -11.04 -1.57 12.93
CA LYS A 142 -11.56 -1.69 14.31
C LYS A 142 -10.44 -2.04 15.28
N HIS A 143 -9.86 -1.02 15.88
CA HIS A 143 -8.76 -1.17 16.86
C HIS A 143 -9.05 -0.37 18.14
N ARG A 144 -8.15 -0.44 19.15
CA ARG A 144 -8.28 0.25 20.44
C ARG A 144 -8.25 1.77 20.33
N ILE A 145 -7.47 2.27 19.36
CA ILE A 145 -7.40 3.68 19.02
C ILE A 145 -7.87 3.86 17.58
N PRO A 146 -8.25 5.07 17.15
CA PRO A 146 -8.62 5.32 15.77
C PRO A 146 -7.54 4.83 14.80
N CYS A 147 -7.89 3.92 13.89
CA CYS A 147 -6.98 3.23 13.00
C CYS A 147 -7.61 3.07 11.62
N CYS A 148 -6.81 3.19 10.56
CA CYS A 148 -7.23 2.86 9.20
C CYS A 148 -6.16 2.07 8.47
N GLY A 149 -6.60 1.23 7.54
CA GLY A 149 -5.78 0.72 6.46
C GLY A 149 -5.78 1.66 5.26
N TYR A 150 -5.13 1.22 4.17
CA TYR A 150 -5.02 2.01 2.95
C TYR A 150 -5.27 1.15 1.72
N LEU A 151 -6.11 1.67 0.80
CA LEU A 151 -6.34 1.09 -0.53
C LEU A 151 -5.57 1.90 -1.57
N PHE A 152 -4.57 1.30 -2.19
CA PHE A 152 -3.81 1.84 -3.31
C PHE A 152 -4.44 1.35 -4.61
N ALA A 153 -5.05 2.23 -5.37
CA ALA A 153 -5.73 1.93 -6.61
C ALA A 153 -4.99 2.58 -7.79
N GLU A 154 -4.37 1.75 -8.64
CA GLU A 154 -3.72 2.24 -9.86
C GLU A 154 -4.78 2.85 -10.79
N LYS A 155 -4.49 4.01 -11.38
CA LYS A 155 -5.36 4.60 -12.38
C LYS A 155 -5.25 3.87 -13.72
N ALA A 156 -6.37 3.72 -14.39
CA ALA A 156 -6.42 3.15 -15.73
C ALA A 156 -5.47 3.92 -16.67
N LYS A 157 -4.77 3.17 -17.52
CA LYS A 157 -3.93 3.73 -18.59
C LYS A 157 -4.78 3.84 -19.86
N GLU A 158 -4.42 4.79 -20.70
CA GLU A 158 -4.96 4.86 -22.03
C GLU A 158 -4.43 3.69 -22.88
N ALA A 159 -5.19 3.31 -23.91
CA ALA A 159 -4.78 2.29 -24.87
C ALA A 159 -3.46 2.68 -25.59
N HIS A 160 -2.72 1.66 -26.02
CA HIS A 160 -1.47 1.84 -26.76
C HIS A 160 -1.75 1.90 -28.25
N ILE A 161 -1.30 2.95 -28.93
CA ILE A 161 -1.38 3.08 -30.40
C ILE A 161 -0.55 1.96 -31.06
N ILE A 162 -1.13 1.31 -32.06
CA ILE A 162 -0.43 0.42 -32.99
C ILE A 162 0.09 1.30 -34.12
N ARG A 163 1.38 1.69 -34.06
CA ARG A 163 1.97 2.68 -34.95
C ARG A 163 1.83 2.30 -36.42
N GLU A 164 2.08 1.04 -36.77
CA GLU A 164 1.98 0.52 -38.12
C GLU A 164 0.57 0.72 -38.70
N MET A 165 -0.47 0.55 -37.88
CA MET A 165 -1.87 0.72 -38.32
C MET A 165 -2.24 2.18 -38.47
N THR A 166 -1.80 3.05 -37.54
CA THR A 166 -2.08 4.49 -37.65
C THR A 166 -1.36 5.12 -38.83
N ASP A 167 -0.16 4.65 -39.18
CA ASP A 167 0.59 5.08 -40.36
C ASP A 167 -0.07 4.56 -41.64
N PHE A 168 -0.52 3.28 -41.65
CA PHE A 168 -1.23 2.68 -42.79
C PHE A 168 -2.53 3.44 -43.17
N TYR A 169 -3.35 3.78 -42.13
CA TYR A 169 -4.58 4.55 -42.33
C TYR A 169 -4.36 6.07 -42.38
N GLN A 170 -3.12 6.54 -42.36
CA GLN A 170 -2.74 7.96 -42.37
C GLN A 170 -3.45 8.79 -41.30
N VAL A 171 -3.58 8.22 -40.09
CA VAL A 171 -4.28 8.87 -38.98
C VAL A 171 -3.53 10.13 -38.55
N PRO A 172 -4.19 11.31 -38.55
CA PRO A 172 -3.55 12.56 -38.12
C PRO A 172 -3.13 12.52 -36.66
N VAL A 173 -1.94 13.06 -36.33
CA VAL A 173 -1.40 13.10 -34.97
C VAL A 173 -2.38 13.69 -33.95
N ARG A 174 -3.14 14.73 -34.37
CA ARG A 174 -4.17 15.38 -33.52
C ARG A 174 -5.26 14.42 -33.03
N MET A 175 -5.52 13.30 -33.72
CA MET A 175 -6.54 12.31 -33.35
C MET A 175 -6.00 11.21 -32.43
N MET A 176 -4.69 11.09 -32.28
CA MET A 176 -4.07 10.01 -31.49
C MET A 176 -4.57 9.98 -30.04
N GLN A 177 -4.85 11.14 -29.44
CA GLN A 177 -5.32 11.21 -28.07
C GLN A 177 -6.77 10.68 -27.92
N GLU A 178 -7.64 10.99 -28.87
CA GLU A 178 -9.02 10.49 -28.89
C GLU A 178 -9.04 8.98 -29.15
N ILE A 179 -8.21 8.50 -30.08
CA ILE A 179 -8.07 7.08 -30.36
C ILE A 179 -7.58 6.32 -29.14
N LYS A 180 -6.61 6.85 -28.38
CA LYS A 180 -6.17 6.24 -27.10
C LYS A 180 -7.29 6.14 -26.08
N ARG A 181 -8.30 7.01 -26.16
CA ARG A 181 -9.49 7.03 -25.29
C ARG A 181 -10.65 6.19 -25.81
N GLY A 182 -10.46 5.51 -26.94
CA GLY A 182 -11.44 4.56 -27.48
C GLY A 182 -12.21 5.04 -28.72
N ALA A 183 -11.92 6.24 -29.28
CA ALA A 183 -12.56 6.70 -30.50
C ALA A 183 -12.15 5.86 -31.72
N ASP A 184 -13.09 5.59 -32.60
CA ASP A 184 -12.84 5.09 -33.95
C ASP A 184 -12.24 6.21 -34.83
N PHE A 185 -11.59 5.83 -35.93
CA PHE A 185 -11.10 6.79 -36.92
C PHE A 185 -11.97 6.74 -38.19
N VAL A 186 -12.38 7.89 -38.68
CA VAL A 186 -13.09 8.00 -39.98
C VAL A 186 -12.13 8.58 -41.01
N THR A 187 -11.89 7.83 -42.07
CA THR A 187 -11.03 8.29 -43.18
C THR A 187 -11.67 9.44 -43.96
N PRO A 188 -10.94 10.21 -44.78
CA PRO A 188 -11.50 11.25 -45.63
C PRO A 188 -12.59 10.73 -46.58
N GLU A 189 -12.52 9.45 -46.96
CA GLU A 189 -13.48 8.78 -47.85
C GLU A 189 -14.73 8.29 -47.11
N GLY A 190 -14.80 8.44 -45.78
CA GLY A 190 -15.93 8.06 -44.94
C GLY A 190 -15.90 6.62 -44.42
N GLU A 191 -14.78 5.89 -44.59
CA GLU A 191 -14.63 4.56 -44.02
C GLU A 191 -14.36 4.67 -42.50
N VAL A 192 -15.09 3.89 -41.70
CA VAL A 192 -14.92 3.83 -40.26
C VAL A 192 -13.91 2.71 -39.90
N ILE A 193 -12.79 3.12 -39.36
CA ILE A 193 -11.75 2.19 -38.85
C ILE A 193 -11.96 1.99 -37.34
N PRO A 194 -12.37 0.79 -36.89
CA PRO A 194 -12.62 0.52 -35.48
C PRO A 194 -11.38 0.71 -34.61
N ASN A 195 -11.55 1.28 -33.42
CA ASN A 195 -10.49 1.53 -32.45
C ASN A 195 -9.61 0.28 -32.16
N ALA A 196 -10.22 -0.91 -32.10
CA ALA A 196 -9.53 -2.17 -31.89
C ALA A 196 -8.49 -2.52 -32.98
N ARG A 197 -8.57 -1.91 -34.18
CA ARG A 197 -7.54 -2.02 -35.21
C ARG A 197 -6.36 -1.08 -34.99
N LEU A 198 -6.59 0.03 -34.30
CA LEU A 198 -5.64 1.12 -34.13
C LEU A 198 -4.91 1.07 -32.79
N THR A 199 -5.43 0.28 -31.83
CA THR A 199 -4.92 0.25 -30.46
C THR A 199 -4.80 -1.16 -29.90
N ARG A 200 -3.91 -1.29 -28.91
CA ARG A 200 -3.87 -2.43 -27.99
C ARG A 200 -4.40 -1.99 -26.64
N PRO A 201 -5.27 -2.77 -25.98
CA PRO A 201 -5.77 -2.45 -24.66
C PRO A 201 -4.62 -2.19 -23.68
N ALA A 202 -4.80 -1.22 -22.80
CA ALA A 202 -3.90 -1.06 -21.65
C ALA A 202 -4.04 -2.25 -20.69
N VAL A 203 -2.98 -2.52 -19.96
CA VAL A 203 -3.03 -3.50 -18.85
C VAL A 203 -4.03 -3.00 -17.81
N ALA A 204 -4.89 -3.88 -17.33
CA ALA A 204 -5.87 -3.54 -16.29
C ALA A 204 -5.18 -2.94 -15.05
N PRO A 205 -5.76 -1.88 -14.46
CA PRO A 205 -5.22 -1.26 -13.27
C PRO A 205 -5.27 -2.22 -12.10
N LYS A 206 -4.25 -2.19 -11.27
CA LYS A 206 -4.08 -3.05 -10.11
C LYS A 206 -4.46 -2.34 -8.82
N ARG A 207 -4.90 -3.11 -7.82
CA ARG A 207 -5.28 -2.59 -6.51
C ARG A 207 -4.61 -3.39 -5.41
N TYR A 208 -4.05 -2.67 -4.44
CA TYR A 208 -3.45 -3.22 -3.22
C TYR A 208 -4.16 -2.67 -2.00
N ALA A 209 -4.61 -3.54 -1.09
CA ALA A 209 -5.18 -3.15 0.20
C ALA A 209 -4.25 -3.58 1.34
N TYR A 210 -4.00 -2.65 2.26
CA TYR A 210 -3.26 -2.87 3.49
C TYR A 210 -4.20 -2.70 4.67
N CYS A 211 -4.44 -3.77 5.42
CA CYS A 211 -5.26 -3.81 6.62
C CYS A 211 -4.40 -4.38 7.75
N SER A 212 -3.79 -3.50 8.55
CA SER A 212 -3.12 -3.85 9.80
C SER A 212 -4.08 -3.67 10.97
N ASP A 213 -3.66 -3.92 12.16
CA ASP A 213 -4.32 -3.72 13.45
C ASP A 213 -5.85 -3.57 13.44
N THR A 214 -6.53 -4.70 13.36
CA THR A 214 -7.99 -4.73 13.35
C THR A 214 -8.55 -6.00 13.99
N ALA A 215 -9.53 -5.87 14.85
CA ALA A 215 -10.41 -7.01 15.16
C ALA A 215 -11.10 -7.47 13.87
N PHE A 216 -11.63 -8.71 13.86
CA PHE A 216 -12.46 -9.19 12.75
C PHE A 216 -13.54 -8.17 12.38
N HIS A 217 -13.43 -7.59 11.19
CA HIS A 217 -14.24 -6.44 10.75
C HIS A 217 -14.81 -6.60 9.34
N PRO A 218 -15.91 -7.35 9.18
CA PRO A 218 -16.49 -7.62 7.86
C PRO A 218 -16.94 -6.38 7.07
N SER A 219 -17.13 -5.23 7.73
CA SER A 219 -17.55 -4.00 7.05
C SER A 219 -16.53 -3.47 6.04
N ILE A 220 -15.28 -3.95 6.07
CA ILE A 220 -14.27 -3.57 5.07
C ILE A 220 -14.43 -4.34 3.75
N ILE A 221 -15.20 -5.45 3.72
CA ILE A 221 -15.34 -6.32 2.56
C ILE A 221 -15.73 -5.55 1.29
N PRO A 222 -16.76 -4.68 1.28
CA PRO A 222 -17.13 -3.94 0.09
C PRO A 222 -16.04 -2.98 -0.41
N ILE A 223 -15.17 -2.48 0.49
CA ILE A 223 -14.09 -1.54 0.14
C ILE A 223 -12.95 -2.26 -0.59
N ILE A 224 -12.64 -3.49 -0.15
CA ILE A 224 -11.51 -4.27 -0.67
C ILE A 224 -11.92 -5.36 -1.67
N GLU A 225 -13.18 -5.38 -2.11
CA GLU A 225 -13.70 -6.38 -3.03
C GLU A 225 -12.86 -6.49 -4.30
N GLY A 226 -12.42 -7.71 -4.62
CA GLY A 226 -11.67 -8.05 -5.83
C GLY A 226 -10.30 -7.38 -5.95
N VAL A 227 -9.67 -6.88 -4.88
CA VAL A 227 -8.30 -6.33 -4.95
C VAL A 227 -7.31 -7.41 -5.39
N ASP A 228 -6.23 -6.99 -6.10
CA ASP A 228 -5.24 -7.92 -6.64
C ASP A 228 -4.35 -8.53 -5.54
N LEU A 229 -4.08 -7.75 -4.49
CA LEU A 229 -3.32 -8.18 -3.32
C LEU A 229 -3.91 -7.54 -2.06
N LEU A 230 -4.24 -8.36 -1.09
CA LEU A 230 -4.60 -7.94 0.26
C LEU A 230 -3.46 -8.30 1.22
N TYR A 231 -2.93 -7.34 1.97
CA TYR A 231 -2.21 -7.60 3.21
C TYR A 231 -3.18 -7.42 4.38
N HIS A 232 -3.31 -8.44 5.21
CA HIS A 232 -4.16 -8.39 6.40
C HIS A 232 -3.39 -8.89 7.60
N GLU A 233 -3.54 -8.20 8.75
CA GLU A 233 -2.97 -8.69 9.99
C GLU A 233 -3.49 -10.10 10.32
N ALA A 234 -2.64 -10.89 10.96
CA ALA A 234 -2.93 -12.21 11.50
C ALA A 234 -2.09 -12.40 12.76
N THR A 235 -2.31 -11.51 13.72
CA THR A 235 -1.52 -11.42 14.95
C THR A 235 -1.59 -12.71 15.75
N PHE A 236 -2.70 -13.45 15.65
CA PHE A 236 -2.94 -14.64 16.45
C PHE A 236 -3.37 -15.87 15.64
N ALA A 237 -3.05 -17.06 16.18
CA ALA A 237 -3.65 -18.32 15.77
C ALA A 237 -5.09 -18.44 16.30
N GLU A 238 -5.90 -19.34 15.74
CA GLU A 238 -7.28 -19.53 16.15
C GLU A 238 -7.42 -19.99 17.61
N CYS A 239 -6.45 -20.76 18.13
CA CYS A 239 -6.44 -21.15 19.55
C CYS A 239 -6.32 -19.94 20.50
N ASP A 240 -5.81 -18.80 20.02
CA ASP A 240 -5.71 -17.55 20.75
C ASP A 240 -6.82 -16.54 20.40
N ALA A 241 -7.93 -16.97 19.79
CA ALA A 241 -9.02 -16.09 19.32
C ALA A 241 -9.60 -15.20 20.43
N ALA A 242 -9.67 -15.71 21.66
CA ALA A 242 -10.12 -14.90 22.81
C ALA A 242 -9.18 -13.71 23.05
N ARG A 243 -7.87 -13.93 22.94
CA ARG A 243 -6.86 -12.89 23.08
C ARG A 243 -6.89 -11.90 21.91
N ALA A 244 -7.07 -12.39 20.68
CA ALA A 244 -7.26 -11.56 19.50
C ALA A 244 -8.41 -10.58 19.71
N LYS A 245 -9.57 -11.07 20.18
CA LYS A 245 -10.75 -10.24 20.48
C LYS A 245 -10.46 -9.19 21.56
N GLU A 246 -9.81 -9.57 22.66
CA GLU A 246 -9.48 -8.71 23.78
C GLU A 246 -8.51 -7.58 23.37
N THR A 247 -7.58 -7.88 22.47
CA THR A 247 -6.54 -6.94 22.03
C THR A 247 -6.91 -6.19 20.75
N PHE A 248 -8.11 -6.43 20.18
CA PHE A 248 -8.59 -5.84 18.93
C PHE A 248 -7.70 -6.19 17.74
N HIS A 249 -7.32 -7.47 17.65
CA HIS A 249 -6.60 -8.07 16.53
C HIS A 249 -7.38 -9.21 15.90
N SER A 250 -6.88 -9.73 14.79
CA SER A 250 -7.46 -10.84 14.06
C SER A 250 -6.65 -12.12 14.21
N THR A 251 -7.31 -13.27 14.02
CA THR A 251 -6.64 -14.55 13.81
C THR A 251 -6.33 -14.74 12.33
N ALA A 252 -5.38 -15.63 12.01
CA ALA A 252 -5.06 -16.01 10.63
C ALA A 252 -6.28 -16.55 9.88
N ARG A 253 -7.14 -17.31 10.55
CA ARG A 253 -8.41 -17.76 10.03
C ARG A 253 -9.33 -16.60 9.67
N GLN A 254 -9.47 -15.60 10.54
CA GLN A 254 -10.32 -14.43 10.32
C GLN A 254 -9.82 -13.57 9.15
N ALA A 255 -8.52 -13.40 9.02
CA ALA A 255 -7.90 -12.73 7.86
C ALA A 255 -8.27 -13.45 6.55
N ALA A 256 -8.18 -14.78 6.54
CA ALA A 256 -8.55 -15.60 5.37
C ALA A 256 -10.07 -15.54 5.07
N GLU A 257 -10.94 -15.47 6.10
CA GLU A 257 -12.39 -15.29 5.91
C GLU A 257 -12.73 -13.94 5.25
N ILE A 258 -12.07 -12.86 5.66
CA ILE A 258 -12.21 -11.54 5.02
C ILE A 258 -11.77 -11.61 3.55
N ALA A 259 -10.59 -12.18 3.29
CA ALA A 259 -10.04 -12.31 1.94
C ALA A 259 -10.98 -13.13 1.02
N TYR A 260 -11.49 -14.25 1.51
CA TYR A 260 -12.42 -15.11 0.77
C TYR A 260 -13.73 -14.39 0.43
N LYS A 261 -14.35 -13.76 1.44
CA LYS A 261 -15.62 -13.02 1.25
C LYS A 261 -15.47 -11.81 0.34
N ALA A 262 -14.32 -11.13 0.39
CA ALA A 262 -13.99 -10.01 -0.47
C ALA A 262 -13.52 -10.44 -1.87
N GLN A 263 -13.42 -11.74 -2.15
CA GLN A 263 -12.96 -12.27 -3.45
C GLN A 263 -11.62 -11.67 -3.90
N VAL A 264 -10.70 -11.42 -2.97
CA VAL A 264 -9.38 -10.91 -3.31
C VAL A 264 -8.60 -11.95 -4.13
N LYS A 265 -7.67 -11.51 -4.99
CA LYS A 265 -6.93 -12.46 -5.83
C LYS A 265 -5.80 -13.16 -5.09
N ARG A 266 -5.15 -12.45 -4.16
CA ARG A 266 -4.07 -13.00 -3.31
C ARG A 266 -4.13 -12.40 -1.91
N LEU A 267 -3.77 -13.20 -0.92
CA LEU A 267 -3.68 -12.81 0.49
C LEU A 267 -2.25 -12.94 1.00
N VAL A 268 -1.78 -11.90 1.64
CA VAL A 268 -0.57 -11.91 2.49
C VAL A 268 -1.02 -11.68 3.92
N ILE A 269 -0.57 -12.52 4.83
CA ILE A 269 -0.78 -12.32 6.27
C ILE A 269 0.52 -11.88 6.93
N GLY A 270 0.42 -11.08 7.99
CA GLY A 270 1.57 -10.53 8.73
C GLY A 270 1.15 -9.95 10.07
N HIS A 271 1.98 -9.08 10.64
CA HIS A 271 1.76 -8.48 11.97
C HIS A 271 1.73 -9.55 13.07
N TYR A 272 2.75 -10.41 13.08
CA TYR A 272 2.78 -11.59 13.94
C TYR A 272 3.11 -11.26 15.39
N SER A 273 2.38 -11.88 16.31
CA SER A 273 2.70 -11.79 17.73
C SER A 273 4.08 -12.43 18.05
N ALA A 274 4.87 -11.77 18.88
CA ALA A 274 6.17 -12.26 19.36
C ALA A 274 6.10 -13.63 20.06
N ARG A 275 4.89 -14.09 20.45
CA ARG A 275 4.69 -15.38 21.10
C ARG A 275 4.95 -16.58 20.19
N TYR A 276 4.83 -16.39 18.87
CA TYR A 276 5.02 -17.49 17.92
C TYR A 276 6.47 -17.52 17.43
N GLU A 277 7.07 -18.69 17.47
CA GLU A 277 8.40 -18.94 16.92
C GLU A 277 8.33 -19.38 15.45
N ASP A 278 7.25 -20.05 15.09
CA ASP A 278 6.97 -20.55 13.75
C ASP A 278 5.62 -20.02 13.27
N MET A 279 5.58 -19.46 12.06
CA MET A 279 4.39 -18.92 11.41
C MET A 279 3.64 -19.98 10.57
N ALA A 280 4.19 -21.19 10.39
CA ALA A 280 3.57 -22.26 9.63
C ALA A 280 2.16 -22.65 10.15
N PRO A 281 1.89 -22.68 11.46
CA PRO A 281 0.53 -22.91 11.97
C PRO A 281 -0.49 -21.87 11.50
N LEU A 282 -0.12 -20.57 11.50
CA LEU A 282 -0.98 -19.48 11.04
C LEU A 282 -1.31 -19.64 9.56
N LYS A 283 -0.28 -19.94 8.74
CA LYS A 283 -0.46 -20.23 7.33
C LYS A 283 -1.41 -21.41 7.10
N LYS A 284 -1.21 -22.50 7.82
CA LYS A 284 -2.05 -23.70 7.72
C LYS A 284 -3.52 -23.44 8.06
N GLU A 285 -3.78 -22.56 9.02
CA GLU A 285 -5.14 -22.14 9.38
C GLU A 285 -5.77 -21.31 8.26
N ALA A 286 -5.04 -20.31 7.74
CA ALA A 286 -5.50 -19.44 6.66
C ALA A 286 -5.73 -20.24 5.36
N ASP A 287 -4.83 -21.14 4.99
CA ASP A 287 -4.92 -21.96 3.76
C ASP A 287 -6.15 -22.87 3.72
N LYS A 288 -6.75 -23.22 4.86
CA LYS A 288 -8.01 -24.00 4.89
C LYS A 288 -9.18 -23.21 4.30
N ILE A 289 -9.12 -21.88 4.31
CA ILE A 289 -10.19 -20.99 3.85
C ILE A 289 -9.78 -20.27 2.56
N PHE A 290 -8.55 -19.80 2.51
CA PHE A 290 -7.97 -19.09 1.35
C PHE A 290 -6.67 -19.79 0.92
N PRO A 291 -6.75 -20.85 0.08
CA PRO A 291 -5.59 -21.61 -0.37
C PRO A 291 -4.55 -20.71 -1.08
N GLY A 292 -3.29 -20.92 -0.80
CA GLY A 292 -2.20 -20.12 -1.35
C GLY A 292 -1.93 -18.82 -0.58
N THR A 293 -2.39 -18.72 0.66
CA THR A 293 -2.02 -17.62 1.57
C THR A 293 -0.51 -17.50 1.70
N ILE A 294 0.00 -16.28 1.58
CA ILE A 294 1.43 -15.95 1.65
C ILE A 294 1.75 -15.47 3.07
N LEU A 295 2.79 -16.02 3.69
CA LEU A 295 3.38 -15.43 4.88
C LEU A 295 4.20 -14.20 4.48
N GLY A 296 3.91 -13.05 5.10
CA GLY A 296 4.74 -11.86 4.96
C GLY A 296 6.05 -12.03 5.72
N GLU A 297 7.16 -11.71 5.07
CA GLU A 297 8.50 -11.76 5.66
C GLU A 297 9.29 -10.52 5.26
N GLU A 298 10.21 -10.10 6.15
CA GLU A 298 11.12 -8.99 5.88
C GLU A 298 12.01 -9.27 4.68
N GLY A 299 12.11 -8.28 3.79
CA GLY A 299 12.90 -8.40 2.57
C GLY A 299 12.11 -8.97 1.38
N MET A 300 10.88 -9.43 1.59
CA MET A 300 10.02 -9.92 0.53
C MET A 300 9.61 -8.79 -0.41
N ARG A 301 9.63 -9.08 -1.71
CA ARG A 301 9.09 -8.21 -2.77
C ARG A 301 8.01 -8.97 -3.52
N LEU A 302 6.80 -8.44 -3.50
CA LEU A 302 5.62 -9.02 -4.13
C LEU A 302 5.13 -8.10 -5.25
N SER A 303 4.90 -8.62 -6.44
CA SER A 303 4.19 -7.87 -7.48
C SER A 303 2.69 -7.92 -7.18
N VAL A 304 1.98 -6.82 -7.39
CA VAL A 304 0.51 -6.75 -7.27
C VAL A 304 -0.17 -7.36 -8.48
#